data_8e9275a03239a4f3f22e3103ea975839
#
_entry.id   8e9275a03239a4f3f22e3103ea975839
#
_cell.length_a   1.000
_cell.length_b   1.000
_cell.length_c   1.000
_cell.angle_alpha   90.00
_cell.angle_beta   90.00
_cell.angle_gamma   90.00
#
_symmetry.space_group_name_H-M   'P 1'
#
loop_
_entity.id
_entity.type
_entity.pdbx_description
1 polymer ?
#
loop_
_entity_poly.entity_id
_entity_poly.type
_entity_poly.pdbx_seq_one_letter_code
_entity_poly.pdbx_strand_id
1 'polypeptide(L)'
;GILRPFSSAIEMMYFRGPGLPVLMIECDTGEKIPYWSTFYKQFTEKTKENGEIRRIYQAQMDLNIQSPMVWEYYQDAINHFSSYGAGLIRLDAFGHVSKIPGRVNFMNEPETWDILERIKALADPNGLEMIQEIHDCYAERTYFKLAEHGYRIYDFFLPALVIDAFIRNDGSIIRCWGEEIIRNKYQTV
;
A
#
# COMPACT_ATOMS: atom_id res chain seq x y z
N GLY A 1 8.12 -7.25 -17.18
CA GLY A 1 9.03 -6.49 -16.32
C GLY A 1 8.52 -6.36 -14.90
N ILE A 2 9.38 -5.96 -13.97
CA ILE A 2 9.05 -5.82 -12.54
C ILE A 2 8.11 -4.64 -12.28
N LEU A 3 8.30 -3.54 -13.01
CA LEU A 3 7.47 -2.35 -12.89
C LEU A 3 6.22 -2.45 -13.74
N ARG A 4 5.16 -1.79 -13.32
CA ARG A 4 3.86 -1.78 -13.98
C ARG A 4 3.75 -0.59 -14.95
N PRO A 5 3.87 -0.78 -16.28
CA PRO A 5 3.60 0.27 -17.24
C PRO A 5 2.08 0.52 -17.35
N PHE A 6 1.70 1.71 -17.80
CA PHE A 6 0.34 1.94 -18.26
C PHE A 6 0.11 1.23 -19.59
N SER A 7 -1.04 0.58 -19.72
CA SER A 7 -1.40 -0.13 -20.94
C SER A 7 -2.01 0.78 -22.02
N SER A 8 -2.52 1.94 -21.62
CA SER A 8 -3.14 2.90 -22.53
C SER A 8 -3.25 4.29 -21.93
N ALA A 9 -3.49 5.30 -22.77
CA ALA A 9 -3.79 6.66 -22.34
C ALA A 9 -5.08 6.73 -21.51
N ILE A 10 -6.06 5.87 -21.81
CA ILE A 10 -7.30 5.79 -21.03
C ILE A 10 -7.01 5.30 -19.61
N GLU A 11 -6.19 4.28 -19.44
CA GLU A 11 -5.76 3.80 -18.13
C GLU A 11 -5.07 4.92 -17.34
N MET A 12 -4.18 5.70 -17.95
CA MET A 12 -3.56 6.86 -17.32
C MET A 12 -4.57 7.88 -16.81
N MET A 13 -5.59 8.21 -17.61
CA MET A 13 -6.61 9.18 -17.25
C MET A 13 -7.41 8.74 -16.01
N TYR A 14 -7.77 7.47 -15.91
CA TYR A 14 -8.53 6.96 -14.76
C TYR A 14 -7.79 7.08 -13.44
N PHE A 15 -6.49 6.83 -13.45
CA PHE A 15 -5.71 6.72 -12.22
C PHE A 15 -4.92 7.97 -11.85
N ARG A 16 -4.69 8.85 -12.82
CA ARG A 16 -3.91 10.07 -12.58
C ARG A 16 -4.74 11.34 -12.65
N GLY A 17 -5.84 11.33 -13.35
CA GLY A 17 -6.61 12.50 -13.64
C GLY A 17 -5.89 13.49 -14.60
N PRO A 18 -6.59 14.45 -15.15
CA PRO A 18 -6.01 15.44 -16.04
C PRO A 18 -5.06 16.36 -15.27
N GLY A 19 -3.91 16.66 -15.87
CA GLY A 19 -2.91 17.60 -15.34
C GLY A 19 -1.96 17.06 -14.27
N LEU A 20 -2.10 15.80 -13.84
CA LEU A 20 -1.13 15.19 -12.94
C LEU A 20 0.07 14.66 -13.74
N PRO A 21 1.31 14.91 -13.27
CA PRO A 21 2.49 14.39 -13.94
C PRO A 21 2.54 12.86 -13.84
N VAL A 22 2.99 12.23 -14.91
CA VAL A 22 3.20 10.79 -15.00
C VAL A 22 4.71 10.53 -15.01
N LEU A 23 5.13 9.52 -14.27
CA LEU A 23 6.52 9.09 -14.31
C LEU A 23 6.79 8.40 -15.63
N MET A 24 7.85 8.87 -16.30
CA MET A 24 8.29 8.32 -17.58
C MET A 24 9.68 7.71 -17.39
N ILE A 25 9.86 6.49 -17.86
CA ILE A 25 11.19 5.89 -18.00
C ILE A 25 11.60 6.02 -19.45
N GLU A 26 12.75 6.61 -19.68
CA GLU A 26 13.38 6.63 -20.99
C GLU A 26 14.22 5.35 -21.16
N CYS A 27 13.85 4.55 -22.16
CA CYS A 27 14.57 3.34 -22.52
C CYS A 27 15.84 3.67 -23.31
N ASP A 28 16.75 2.70 -23.45
CA ASP A 28 17.99 2.83 -24.25
C ASP A 28 17.72 3.22 -25.71
N THR A 29 16.53 2.93 -26.20
CA THR A 29 16.06 3.33 -27.56
C THR A 29 15.63 4.79 -27.65
N GLY A 30 15.58 5.53 -26.53
CA GLY A 30 15.04 6.88 -26.44
C GLY A 30 13.50 6.93 -26.30
N GLU A 31 12.84 5.79 -26.31
CA GLU A 31 11.40 5.71 -26.07
C GLU A 31 11.07 6.02 -24.60
N LYS A 32 10.03 6.83 -24.39
CA LYS A 32 9.55 7.18 -23.04
C LYS A 32 8.26 6.42 -22.73
N ILE A 33 8.33 5.52 -21.76
CA ILE A 33 7.21 4.67 -21.35
C ILE A 33 6.65 5.18 -20.03
N PRO A 34 5.32 5.47 -19.92
CA PRO A 34 4.68 5.85 -18.67
C PRO A 34 4.49 4.65 -17.74
N TYR A 35 4.79 4.83 -16.46
CA TYR A 35 4.66 3.80 -15.44
C TYR A 35 3.73 4.23 -14.30
N TRP A 36 3.08 3.23 -13.70
CA TRP A 36 2.26 3.42 -12.51
C TRP A 36 3.11 3.88 -11.33
N SER A 37 2.58 4.86 -10.62
CA SER A 37 3.13 5.35 -9.37
C SER A 37 1.96 5.85 -8.51
N THR A 38 1.54 5.04 -7.54
CA THR A 38 0.45 5.39 -6.61
C THR A 38 0.85 6.57 -5.74
N PHE A 39 2.07 6.52 -5.20
CA PHE A 39 2.59 7.58 -4.34
C PHE A 39 3.50 8.51 -5.12
N TYR A 40 2.96 9.68 -5.41
CA TYR A 40 3.69 10.76 -6.03
C TYR A 40 4.03 11.79 -4.97
N LYS A 41 5.31 11.99 -4.68
CA LYS A 41 5.76 13.04 -3.77
C LYS A 41 6.26 14.26 -4.54
N GLN A 42 6.27 15.38 -3.81
CA GLN A 42 6.67 16.69 -4.30
C GLN A 42 8.01 16.66 -5.02
N PHE A 43 8.13 17.50 -6.03
CA PHE A 43 9.42 17.77 -6.68
C PHE A 43 10.29 18.63 -5.77
N THR A 44 11.60 18.40 -5.81
CA THR A 44 12.60 19.27 -5.25
C THR A 44 13.22 20.06 -6.40
N GLU A 45 13.24 21.40 -6.29
CA GLU A 45 13.98 22.21 -7.23
C GLU A 45 15.44 22.28 -6.77
N LYS A 46 16.36 21.97 -7.68
CA LYS A 46 17.80 22.19 -7.48
C LYS A 46 18.28 23.11 -8.59
N THR A 47 18.95 24.18 -8.19
CA THR A 47 19.64 25.04 -9.14
C THR A 47 20.95 24.39 -9.50
N LYS A 48 21.21 24.20 -10.78
CA LYS A 48 22.51 23.77 -11.30
C LYS A 48 23.52 24.92 -11.23
N GLU A 49 24.81 24.60 -11.31
CA GLU A 49 25.89 25.62 -11.31
C GLU A 49 25.74 26.65 -12.43
N ASN A 50 25.09 26.32 -13.53
CA ASN A 50 24.78 27.19 -14.65
C ASN A 50 23.50 28.04 -14.45
N GLY A 51 22.89 28.04 -13.28
CA GLY A 51 21.64 28.76 -12.98
C GLY A 51 20.36 28.07 -13.49
N GLU A 52 20.47 26.93 -14.17
CA GLU A 52 19.31 26.17 -14.66
C GLU A 52 18.61 25.45 -13.50
N ILE A 53 17.27 25.57 -13.42
CA ILE A 53 16.47 24.87 -12.41
C ILE A 53 16.19 23.43 -12.89
N ARG A 54 16.64 22.46 -12.11
CA ARG A 54 16.31 21.06 -12.30
C ARG A 54 15.24 20.64 -11.30
N ARG A 55 14.10 20.20 -11.78
CA ARG A 55 13.05 19.57 -10.95
C ARG A 55 13.33 18.08 -10.83
N ILE A 56 13.50 17.64 -9.59
CA ILE A 56 13.65 16.22 -9.28
C ILE A 56 12.35 15.75 -8.65
N TYR A 57 11.66 14.86 -9.31
CA TYR A 57 10.43 14.25 -8.81
C TYR A 57 10.78 13.02 -7.97
N GLN A 58 10.23 12.96 -6.77
CA GLN A 58 10.32 11.76 -5.93
C GLN A 58 8.99 11.04 -6.02
N ALA A 59 9.04 9.81 -6.49
CA ALA A 59 7.87 8.96 -6.57
C ALA A 59 8.26 7.49 -6.39
N GLN A 60 7.32 6.69 -5.93
CA GLN A 60 7.47 5.25 -5.84
C GLN A 60 6.77 4.62 -7.03
N MET A 61 7.50 3.81 -7.79
CA MET A 61 6.93 3.05 -8.88
C MET A 61 6.27 1.79 -8.37
N ASP A 62 5.07 1.51 -8.89
CA ASP A 62 4.31 0.34 -8.48
C ASP A 62 4.86 -0.92 -9.13
N LEU A 63 4.95 -1.99 -8.35
CA LEU A 63 5.33 -3.30 -8.85
C LEU A 63 4.21 -3.87 -9.75
N ASN A 64 4.61 -4.58 -10.78
CA ASN A 64 3.68 -5.31 -11.62
C ASN A 64 3.30 -6.64 -10.97
N ILE A 65 2.24 -6.64 -10.17
CA ILE A 65 1.79 -7.83 -9.43
C ILE A 65 1.39 -9.01 -10.32
N GLN A 66 1.21 -8.79 -11.63
CA GLN A 66 0.96 -9.85 -12.60
C GLN A 66 2.26 -10.51 -13.11
N SER A 67 3.42 -9.89 -12.86
CA SER A 67 4.71 -10.41 -13.30
C SER A 67 5.19 -11.56 -12.41
N PRO A 68 5.58 -12.71 -12.96
CA PRO A 68 6.20 -13.78 -12.19
C PRO A 68 7.48 -13.34 -11.47
N MET A 69 8.26 -12.42 -12.04
CA MET A 69 9.46 -11.87 -11.41
C MET A 69 9.16 -11.15 -10.09
N VAL A 70 7.99 -10.54 -9.93
CA VAL A 70 7.56 -9.92 -8.66
C VAL A 70 7.29 -10.98 -7.61
N TRP A 71 6.72 -12.10 -7.99
CA TRP A 71 6.45 -13.21 -7.07
C TRP A 71 7.73 -13.96 -6.66
N GLU A 72 8.68 -14.12 -7.56
CA GLU A 72 10.02 -14.61 -7.23
C GLU A 72 10.69 -13.67 -6.22
N TYR A 73 10.63 -12.37 -6.45
CA TYR A 73 11.15 -11.37 -5.51
C TYR A 73 10.46 -11.44 -4.13
N TYR A 74 9.13 -11.61 -4.08
CA TYR A 74 8.42 -11.75 -2.81
C TYR A 74 8.82 -13.03 -2.08
N GLN A 75 8.96 -14.15 -2.80
CA GLN A 75 9.45 -15.39 -2.21
C GLN A 75 10.84 -15.23 -1.60
N ASP A 76 11.76 -14.62 -2.34
CA ASP A 76 13.12 -14.37 -1.87
C ASP A 76 13.13 -13.44 -0.66
N ALA A 77 12.36 -12.37 -0.68
CA ALA A 77 12.26 -11.43 0.44
C ALA A 77 11.70 -12.10 1.70
N ILE A 78 10.64 -12.90 1.57
CA ILE A 78 10.02 -13.64 2.67
C ILE A 78 11.01 -14.64 3.27
N ASN A 79 11.71 -15.42 2.43
CA ASN A 79 12.73 -16.36 2.86
C ASN A 79 13.87 -15.63 3.60
N HIS A 80 14.26 -14.47 3.09
CA HIS A 80 15.30 -13.65 3.70
C HIS A 80 14.88 -13.17 5.09
N PHE A 81 13.71 -12.59 5.23
CA PHE A 81 13.22 -12.14 6.54
C PHE A 81 13.09 -13.28 7.54
N SER A 82 12.57 -14.43 7.12
CA SER A 82 12.48 -15.62 7.96
C SER A 82 13.86 -16.09 8.42
N SER A 83 14.86 -16.07 7.54
CA SER A 83 16.25 -16.50 7.88
C SER A 83 16.91 -15.61 8.94
N TYR A 84 16.46 -14.38 9.10
CA TYR A 84 16.88 -13.46 10.17
C TYR A 84 15.99 -13.48 11.41
N GLY A 85 15.04 -14.41 11.47
CA GLY A 85 14.18 -14.60 12.65
C GLY A 85 13.03 -13.60 12.75
N ALA A 86 12.63 -12.97 11.66
CA ALA A 86 11.40 -12.19 11.66
C ALA A 86 10.19 -13.08 11.98
N GLY A 87 9.29 -12.62 12.85
CA GLY A 87 8.04 -13.30 13.16
C GLY A 87 6.82 -12.61 12.54
N LEU A 88 6.97 -11.36 12.12
CA LEU A 88 5.93 -10.55 11.53
C LEU A 88 6.50 -9.70 10.39
N ILE A 89 5.78 -9.60 9.28
CA ILE A 89 6.08 -8.68 8.18
C ILE A 89 4.94 -7.70 7.96
N ARG A 90 5.28 -6.45 7.68
CA ARG A 90 4.33 -5.41 7.32
C ARG A 90 4.28 -5.24 5.80
N LEU A 91 3.09 -5.33 5.25
CA LEU A 91 2.83 -5.08 3.83
C LEU A 91 2.48 -3.60 3.64
N ASP A 92 3.45 -2.83 3.16
CA ASP A 92 3.35 -1.38 2.99
C ASP A 92 2.31 -1.01 1.93
N ALA A 93 1.43 -0.04 2.26
CA ALA A 93 0.42 0.50 1.35
C ALA A 93 -0.42 -0.56 0.61
N PHE A 94 -0.71 -1.68 1.27
CA PHE A 94 -1.27 -2.88 0.65
C PHE A 94 -2.61 -2.64 -0.05
N GLY A 95 -3.44 -1.72 0.45
CA GLY A 95 -4.70 -1.37 -0.18
C GLY A 95 -4.60 -0.96 -1.66
N HIS A 96 -3.42 -0.55 -2.10
CA HIS A 96 -3.14 -0.10 -3.46
C HIS A 96 -2.48 -1.16 -4.34
N VAL A 97 -2.37 -2.40 -3.90
CA VAL A 97 -1.63 -3.45 -4.61
C VAL A 97 -2.26 -3.85 -5.94
N SER A 98 -3.58 -3.86 -6.00
CA SER A 98 -4.35 -4.22 -7.20
C SER A 98 -4.62 -3.00 -8.08
N LYS A 99 -4.30 -3.09 -9.37
CA LYS A 99 -4.46 -2.03 -10.37
C LYS A 99 -5.44 -2.49 -11.45
N ILE A 100 -6.69 -1.99 -11.38
CA ILE A 100 -7.75 -2.36 -12.31
C ILE A 100 -8.20 -1.14 -13.10
N PRO A 101 -8.04 -1.12 -14.43
CA PRO A 101 -8.52 -0.02 -15.25
C PRO A 101 -10.01 0.27 -15.02
N GLY A 102 -10.36 1.53 -14.80
CA GLY A 102 -11.74 1.97 -14.58
C GLY A 102 -12.27 1.79 -13.17
N ARG A 103 -11.45 1.32 -12.23
CA ARG A 103 -11.80 1.25 -10.80
C ARG A 103 -10.95 2.19 -9.97
N VAL A 104 -11.41 2.50 -8.77
CA VAL A 104 -10.62 3.22 -7.77
C VAL A 104 -9.37 2.40 -7.45
N ASN A 105 -8.22 3.05 -7.33
CA ASN A 105 -6.96 2.36 -7.04
C ASN A 105 -6.81 2.08 -5.53
N PHE A 106 -7.80 1.40 -4.95
CA PHE A 106 -7.81 1.04 -3.54
C PHE A 106 -8.77 -0.12 -3.29
N MET A 107 -8.30 -1.16 -2.61
CA MET A 107 -9.09 -2.32 -2.15
C MET A 107 -10.03 -2.92 -3.20
N ASN A 108 -9.53 -3.13 -4.42
CA ASN A 108 -10.31 -3.79 -5.46
C ASN A 108 -10.60 -5.24 -5.08
N GLU A 109 -11.87 -5.59 -4.98
CA GLU A 109 -12.33 -6.96 -4.68
C GLU A 109 -12.80 -7.67 -5.97
N PRO A 110 -12.49 -8.96 -6.14
CA PRO A 110 -11.78 -9.85 -5.21
C PRO A 110 -10.25 -9.77 -5.27
N GLU A 111 -9.68 -9.08 -6.22
CA GLU A 111 -8.27 -9.15 -6.62
C GLU A 111 -7.29 -8.83 -5.49
N THR A 112 -7.63 -7.87 -4.61
CA THR A 112 -6.76 -7.54 -3.46
C THR A 112 -6.69 -8.69 -2.47
N TRP A 113 -7.80 -9.40 -2.26
CA TRP A 113 -7.85 -10.58 -1.40
C TRP A 113 -7.07 -11.75 -2.00
N ASP A 114 -7.21 -12.01 -3.29
CA ASP A 114 -6.46 -13.06 -3.99
C ASP A 114 -4.94 -12.85 -3.88
N ILE A 115 -4.49 -11.59 -4.00
CA ILE A 115 -3.09 -11.22 -3.81
C ILE A 115 -2.65 -11.47 -2.36
N LEU A 116 -3.48 -11.08 -1.39
CA LEU A 116 -3.18 -11.26 0.02
C LEU A 116 -3.04 -12.75 0.38
N GLU A 117 -3.97 -13.58 -0.06
CA GLU A 117 -3.92 -15.03 0.15
C GLU A 117 -2.68 -15.65 -0.51
N ARG A 118 -2.31 -15.16 -1.69
CA ARG A 118 -1.10 -15.64 -2.35
C ARG A 118 0.17 -15.28 -1.59
N ILE A 119 0.27 -14.07 -1.02
CA ILE A 119 1.40 -13.68 -0.17
C ILE A 119 1.39 -14.52 1.11
N LYS A 120 0.21 -14.76 1.70
CA LYS A 120 0.05 -15.62 2.87
C LYS A 120 0.58 -17.02 2.61
N ALA A 121 0.28 -17.61 1.47
CA ALA A 121 0.77 -18.92 1.09
C ALA A 121 2.31 -18.98 0.99
N LEU A 122 2.99 -17.87 0.76
CA LEU A 122 4.45 -17.77 0.82
C LEU A 122 4.97 -17.57 2.26
N ALA A 123 4.23 -16.84 3.10
CA ALA A 123 4.63 -16.48 4.45
C ALA A 123 4.42 -17.62 5.48
N ASP A 124 3.28 -18.32 5.41
CA ASP A 124 2.89 -19.36 6.35
C ASP A 124 3.94 -20.49 6.52
N PRO A 125 4.51 -21.06 5.43
CA PRO A 125 5.53 -22.09 5.57
C PRO A 125 6.80 -21.62 6.28
N ASN A 126 7.03 -20.31 6.30
CA ASN A 126 8.15 -19.65 6.95
C ASN A 126 7.82 -19.19 8.39
N GLY A 127 6.62 -19.47 8.90
CA GLY A 127 6.19 -19.05 10.23
C GLY A 127 6.03 -17.53 10.39
N LEU A 128 5.84 -16.80 9.31
CA LEU A 128 5.69 -15.35 9.31
C LEU A 128 4.21 -14.94 9.38
N GLU A 129 3.86 -14.16 10.37
CA GLU A 129 2.60 -13.44 10.38
C GLU A 129 2.68 -12.21 9.46
N MET A 130 1.52 -11.73 9.01
CA MET A 130 1.43 -10.55 8.15
C MET A 130 0.50 -9.50 8.76
N ILE A 131 0.89 -8.24 8.59
CA ILE A 131 0.03 -7.10 8.88
C ILE A 131 -0.01 -6.17 7.66
N GLN A 132 -1.21 -5.84 7.21
CA GLN A 132 -1.43 -5.00 6.05
C GLN A 132 -1.58 -3.54 6.48
N GLU A 133 -0.79 -2.66 5.89
CA GLU A 133 -1.02 -1.24 6.02
C GLU A 133 -2.15 -0.81 5.08
N ILE A 134 -3.34 -0.68 5.65
CA ILE A 134 -4.52 -0.20 4.94
C ILE A 134 -5.09 0.95 5.75
N HIS A 135 -5.08 2.15 5.18
CA HIS A 135 -5.66 3.33 5.81
C HIS A 135 -6.99 3.66 5.13
N ASP A 136 -8.06 3.38 5.85
CA ASP A 136 -9.42 3.59 5.36
C ASP A 136 -10.30 4.23 6.45
N CYS A 137 -11.46 4.75 6.08
CA CYS A 137 -12.37 5.29 7.06
C CYS A 137 -13.17 4.17 7.77
N TYR A 138 -13.63 4.47 8.97
CA TYR A 138 -14.39 3.51 9.79
C TYR A 138 -15.66 2.99 9.08
N ALA A 139 -16.31 3.86 8.29
CA ALA A 139 -17.56 3.53 7.60
C ALA A 139 -17.41 2.43 6.53
N GLU A 140 -16.23 2.32 5.90
CA GLU A 140 -15.97 1.32 4.85
C GLU A 140 -15.77 -0.10 5.40
N ARG A 141 -15.57 -0.24 6.70
CA ARG A 141 -15.45 -1.53 7.39
C ARG A 141 -14.30 -2.42 6.91
N THR A 142 -13.33 -1.88 6.19
CA THR A 142 -12.18 -2.64 5.62
C THR A 142 -11.36 -3.34 6.70
N TYR A 143 -11.14 -2.67 7.84
CA TYR A 143 -10.42 -3.25 8.98
C TYR A 143 -11.10 -4.49 9.55
N PHE A 144 -12.44 -4.45 9.61
CA PHE A 144 -13.22 -5.55 10.16
C PHE A 144 -13.23 -6.75 9.21
N LYS A 145 -13.28 -6.51 7.90
CA LYS A 145 -13.13 -7.57 6.90
C LYS A 145 -11.76 -8.28 7.05
N LEU A 146 -10.68 -7.52 7.27
CA LEU A 146 -9.37 -8.12 7.53
C LEU A 146 -9.39 -9.00 8.78
N ALA A 147 -9.97 -8.52 9.88
CA ALA A 147 -10.07 -9.28 11.12
C ALA A 147 -10.95 -10.54 10.98
N GLU A 148 -12.04 -10.46 10.22
CA GLU A 148 -12.91 -11.61 9.90
C GLU A 148 -12.18 -12.69 9.10
N HIS A 149 -11.21 -12.31 8.27
CA HIS A 149 -10.30 -13.22 7.57
C HIS A 149 -9.11 -13.69 8.43
N GLY A 150 -9.09 -13.32 9.71
CA GLY A 150 -8.06 -13.76 10.66
C GLY A 150 -6.76 -12.96 10.64
N TYR A 151 -6.74 -11.81 9.99
CA TYR A 151 -5.58 -10.93 9.99
C TYR A 151 -5.58 -9.96 11.17
N ARG A 152 -4.39 -9.52 11.58
CA ARG A 152 -4.24 -8.43 12.53
C ARG A 152 -4.64 -7.11 11.89
N ILE A 153 -5.21 -6.20 12.69
CA ILE A 153 -5.57 -4.85 12.25
C ILE A 153 -4.42 -3.90 12.58
N TYR A 154 -3.97 -3.15 11.59
CA TYR A 154 -3.14 -1.98 11.81
C TYR A 154 -4.04 -0.85 12.31
N ASP A 155 -3.97 -0.56 13.63
CA ASP A 155 -4.93 0.35 14.27
C ASP A 155 -4.58 1.83 14.04
N PHE A 156 -5.13 2.39 12.97
CA PHE A 156 -5.01 3.83 12.68
C PHE A 156 -6.01 4.71 13.45
N PHE A 157 -6.99 4.10 14.14
CA PHE A 157 -7.99 4.86 14.88
C PHE A 157 -7.51 5.26 16.27
N LEU A 158 -6.87 4.36 16.98
CA LEU A 158 -6.46 4.57 18.37
C LEU A 158 -5.64 5.86 18.56
N PRO A 159 -4.65 6.20 17.74
CA PRO A 159 -3.91 7.46 17.90
C PRO A 159 -4.80 8.70 17.86
N ALA A 160 -5.74 8.76 16.91
CA ALA A 160 -6.67 9.88 16.78
C ALA A 160 -7.65 9.95 17.95
N LEU A 161 -8.16 8.80 18.40
CA LEU A 161 -9.06 8.70 19.54
C LEU A 161 -8.39 9.13 20.85
N VAL A 162 -7.12 8.78 21.03
CA VAL A 162 -6.33 9.22 22.20
C VAL A 162 -6.17 10.73 22.21
N ILE A 163 -5.83 11.33 21.07
CA ILE A 163 -5.70 12.79 20.95
C ILE A 163 -7.04 13.48 21.24
N ASP A 164 -8.13 13.00 20.65
CA ASP A 164 -9.46 13.55 20.85
C ASP A 164 -9.89 13.48 22.33
N ALA A 165 -9.70 12.32 22.95
CA ALA A 165 -10.00 12.11 24.36
C ALA A 165 -9.22 13.05 25.28
N PHE A 166 -7.94 13.31 24.96
CA PHE A 166 -7.11 14.24 25.70
C PHE A 166 -7.60 15.69 25.57
N ILE A 167 -7.93 16.11 24.34
CA ILE A 167 -8.43 17.47 24.07
C ILE A 167 -9.77 17.70 24.76
N ARG A 168 -10.67 16.74 24.73
CA ARG A 168 -12.03 16.83 25.33
C ARG A 168 -12.05 16.52 26.81
N ASN A 169 -10.97 16.01 27.39
CA ASN A 169 -10.92 15.45 28.73
C ASN A 169 -12.01 14.37 28.96
N ASP A 170 -12.27 13.56 27.93
CA ASP A 170 -13.28 12.51 27.94
C ASP A 170 -12.75 11.24 27.23
N GLY A 171 -12.59 10.16 27.98
CA GLY A 171 -12.12 8.86 27.49
C GLY A 171 -13.21 7.92 26.98
N SER A 172 -14.45 8.38 26.85
CA SER A 172 -15.59 7.53 26.45
C SER A 172 -15.40 6.90 25.08
N ILE A 173 -14.87 7.64 24.13
CA ILE A 173 -14.63 7.15 22.76
C ILE A 173 -13.56 6.04 22.73
N ILE A 174 -12.49 6.16 23.51
CA ILE A 174 -11.46 5.11 23.64
C ILE A 174 -12.07 3.86 24.25
N ARG A 175 -12.93 4.02 25.24
CA ARG A 175 -13.63 2.89 25.86
C ARG A 175 -14.50 2.17 24.85
N CYS A 176 -15.31 2.90 24.07
CA CYS A 176 -16.15 2.33 23.02
C CYS A 176 -15.31 1.54 22.00
N TRP A 177 -14.18 2.08 21.58
CA TRP A 177 -13.26 1.40 20.66
C TRP A 177 -12.68 0.14 21.28
N GLY A 178 -12.20 0.20 22.51
CA GLY A 178 -11.68 -0.95 23.25
C GLY A 178 -12.73 -2.05 23.45
N GLU A 179 -13.95 -1.69 23.75
CA GLU A 179 -15.06 -2.65 23.87
C GLU A 179 -15.38 -3.32 22.53
N GLU A 180 -15.30 -2.60 21.42
CA GLU A 180 -15.48 -3.17 20.08
C GLU A 180 -14.38 -4.18 19.75
N ILE A 181 -13.12 -3.85 20.00
CA ILE A 181 -11.96 -4.74 19.83
C ILE A 181 -12.14 -6.03 20.64
N ILE A 182 -12.47 -5.89 21.94
CA ILE A 182 -12.63 -7.03 22.85
C ILE A 182 -13.81 -7.90 22.44
N ARG A 183 -14.96 -7.30 22.15
CA ARG A 183 -16.18 -8.01 21.77
C ARG A 183 -15.99 -8.86 20.52
N ASN A 184 -15.29 -8.33 19.54
CA ASN A 184 -15.06 -9.02 18.27
C ASN A 184 -13.75 -9.83 18.26
N LYS A 185 -12.99 -9.82 19.36
CA LYS A 185 -11.70 -10.52 19.50
C LYS A 185 -10.69 -10.14 18.40
N TYR A 186 -10.71 -8.88 17.97
CA TYR A 186 -9.76 -8.39 16.98
C TYR A 186 -8.36 -8.33 17.57
N GLN A 187 -7.39 -8.69 16.76
CA GLN A 187 -5.98 -8.51 17.10
C GLN A 187 -5.48 -7.22 16.43
N THR A 188 -5.04 -6.25 17.24
CA THR A 188 -4.53 -4.96 16.77
C THR A 188 -3.04 -4.83 17.03
N VAL A 189 -2.39 -3.98 16.22
CA VAL A 189 -0.97 -3.61 16.37
C VAL A 189 -0.84 -2.11 16.21
#